data_dbfc6b95ea1b6e0822e9fdbe28d314ef
#
_entry.id   dbfc6b95ea1b6e0822e9fdbe28d314ef
#
_cell.length_a   1.000
_cell.length_b   1.000
_cell.length_c   1.000
_cell.angle_alpha   90.00
_cell.angle_beta   90.00
_cell.angle_gamma   90.00
#
_symmetry.space_group_name_H-M   'P 1'
#
loop_
_entity.id
_entity.type
_entity.pdbx_description
1 polymer ?
#
loop_
_entity_poly.entity_id
_entity_poly.type
_entity_poly.pdbx_seq_one_letter_code
_entity_poly.pdbx_strand_id
1 'polypeptide(L)'
;MSSLVLCSHGTRSRLGAERVSELVAAVAHAVPSVEVREAHVDVHPPFLEDVITPGAVVVPLLLAAGHHVQVDIAGAADRVMAHVTPALGPDGLLVSLLVSRLGQLDRPLEDDDVVVLAAAGSSIAGSDRATAEVARKLSVRLGRPVHVGYGAACEPRLDDLVARLRHVHPGTRIVASSYLLAPGHFHDRVLDSGADDVTAPLLDGATPDPRLVELVVRRYLDGGLAAAV
;
A
#
# COMPACT_ATOMS: atom_id res chain seq x y z
N MET A 1 0.80 -28.30 6.06
CA MET A 1 0.89 -26.89 6.56
C MET A 1 0.31 -26.02 5.47
N SER A 2 -0.51 -25.03 5.84
CA SER A 2 -1.09 -24.10 4.87
C SER A 2 0.03 -23.25 4.25
N SER A 3 0.07 -23.14 2.92
CA SER A 3 1.00 -22.24 2.23
C SER A 3 0.53 -20.79 2.36
N LEU A 4 1.47 -19.85 2.35
CA LEU A 4 1.20 -18.41 2.32
C LEU A 4 1.41 -17.91 0.89
N VAL A 5 0.40 -17.28 0.32
CA VAL A 5 0.52 -16.61 -0.98
C VAL A 5 0.45 -15.09 -0.75
N LEU A 6 1.51 -14.39 -1.13
CA LEU A 6 1.58 -12.92 -1.09
C LEU A 6 1.21 -12.38 -2.46
N CYS A 7 0.01 -11.78 -2.56
CA CYS A 7 -0.55 -11.38 -3.84
C CYS A 7 -0.56 -9.87 -4.01
N SER A 8 0.23 -9.35 -4.95
CA SER A 8 0.22 -7.95 -5.37
C SER A 8 -0.64 -7.74 -6.62
N HIS A 9 -0.86 -6.48 -7.00
CA HIS A 9 -1.50 -6.17 -8.29
C HIS A 9 -0.64 -6.60 -9.49
N GLY A 10 0.66 -6.57 -9.35
CA GLY A 10 1.62 -6.60 -10.45
C GLY A 10 1.97 -5.19 -10.92
N THR A 11 3.10 -5.04 -11.57
CA THR A 11 3.59 -3.74 -12.06
C THR A 11 4.46 -3.90 -13.30
N ARG A 12 4.43 -2.89 -14.20
CA ARG A 12 5.37 -2.80 -15.33
C ARG A 12 6.72 -2.19 -14.93
N SER A 13 6.79 -1.60 -13.73
CA SER A 13 8.05 -1.08 -13.19
C SER A 13 8.91 -2.24 -12.72
N ARG A 14 10.08 -2.43 -13.33
CA ARG A 14 11.05 -3.44 -12.91
C ARG A 14 11.46 -3.22 -11.45
N LEU A 15 11.77 -1.96 -11.10
CA LEU A 15 12.13 -1.62 -9.72
C LEU A 15 10.98 -1.93 -8.75
N GLY A 16 9.74 -1.62 -9.13
CA GLY A 16 8.57 -1.94 -8.30
C GLY A 16 8.39 -3.43 -8.08
N ALA A 17 8.58 -4.25 -9.11
CA ALA A 17 8.54 -5.71 -9.00
C ALA A 17 9.66 -6.24 -8.08
N GLU A 18 10.89 -5.78 -8.27
CA GLU A 18 12.04 -6.14 -7.42
C GLU A 18 11.76 -5.82 -5.94
N ARG A 19 11.19 -4.64 -5.62
CA ARG A 19 10.84 -4.26 -4.23
C ARG A 19 9.75 -5.14 -3.62
N VAL A 20 8.77 -5.57 -4.41
CA VAL A 20 7.74 -6.51 -3.97
C VAL A 20 8.37 -7.88 -3.69
N SER A 21 9.21 -8.40 -4.58
CA SER A 21 9.88 -9.69 -4.38
C SER A 21 10.82 -9.69 -3.17
N GLU A 22 11.49 -8.56 -2.87
CA GLU A 22 12.28 -8.39 -1.65
C GLU A 22 11.42 -8.46 -0.38
N LEU A 23 10.21 -7.88 -0.40
CA LEU A 23 9.24 -8.04 0.70
C LEU A 23 8.83 -9.50 0.86
N VAL A 24 8.53 -10.20 -0.23
CA VAL A 24 8.19 -11.63 -0.21
C VAL A 24 9.34 -12.45 0.41
N ALA A 25 10.57 -12.21 -0.01
CA ALA A 25 11.76 -12.88 0.54
C ALA A 25 11.94 -12.59 2.04
N ALA A 26 11.75 -11.35 2.48
CA ALA A 26 11.83 -10.95 3.88
C ALA A 26 10.76 -11.64 4.74
N VAL A 27 9.52 -11.73 4.23
CA VAL A 27 8.44 -12.48 4.90
C VAL A 27 8.76 -13.97 4.96
N ALA A 28 9.25 -14.59 3.89
CA ALA A 28 9.66 -16.00 3.88
C ALA A 28 10.74 -16.28 4.92
N HIS A 29 11.69 -15.36 5.09
CA HIS A 29 12.71 -15.46 6.14
C HIS A 29 12.10 -15.35 7.55
N ALA A 30 11.07 -14.52 7.74
CA ALA A 30 10.41 -14.34 9.03
C ALA A 30 9.51 -15.53 9.43
N VAL A 31 9.06 -16.35 8.46
CA VAL A 31 8.21 -17.54 8.71
C VAL A 31 8.81 -18.81 8.06
N PRO A 32 10.00 -19.28 8.48
CA PRO A 32 10.77 -20.31 7.78
C PRO A 32 10.10 -21.69 7.72
N SER A 33 9.10 -21.93 8.54
CA SER A 33 8.31 -23.18 8.53
C SER A 33 7.11 -23.16 7.57
N VAL A 34 6.88 -22.04 6.86
CA VAL A 34 5.77 -21.84 5.94
C VAL A 34 6.30 -21.73 4.51
N GLU A 35 5.67 -22.43 3.58
CA GLU A 35 5.95 -22.22 2.16
C GLU A 35 5.34 -20.88 1.73
N VAL A 36 6.18 -19.92 1.38
CA VAL A 36 5.75 -18.57 0.91
C VAL A 36 5.90 -18.50 -0.60
N ARG A 37 4.85 -18.08 -1.28
CA ARG A 37 4.79 -17.90 -2.74
C ARG A 37 4.41 -16.47 -3.08
N GLU A 38 5.06 -15.92 -4.10
CA GLU A 38 4.68 -14.65 -4.72
C GLU A 38 3.62 -14.88 -5.78
N ALA A 39 2.64 -13.97 -5.88
CA ALA A 39 1.63 -13.96 -6.94
C ALA A 39 1.22 -12.54 -7.31
N HIS A 40 0.63 -12.41 -8.49
CA HIS A 40 0.07 -11.17 -8.99
C HIS A 40 -1.36 -11.40 -9.49
N VAL A 41 -2.19 -10.35 -9.37
CA VAL A 41 -3.54 -10.37 -9.94
C VAL A 41 -3.48 -10.21 -11.45
N ASP A 42 -2.59 -9.32 -11.93
CA ASP A 42 -2.51 -8.91 -13.32
C ASP A 42 -1.07 -8.53 -13.70
N VAL A 43 -0.86 -8.01 -14.90
CA VAL A 43 0.36 -7.42 -15.48
C VAL A 43 1.42 -8.45 -15.85
N HIS A 44 1.85 -9.34 -14.98
CA HIS A 44 2.87 -10.35 -15.28
C HIS A 44 2.77 -11.57 -14.32
N PRO A 45 3.22 -12.76 -14.77
CA PRO A 45 3.26 -13.96 -13.93
C PRO A 45 4.32 -13.82 -12.80
N PRO A 46 4.20 -14.69 -11.74
CA PRO A 46 3.20 -15.74 -11.61
C PRO A 46 1.82 -15.19 -11.24
N PHE A 47 0.78 -15.62 -11.94
CA PHE A 47 -0.58 -15.21 -11.61
C PHE A 47 -1.13 -15.99 -10.42
N LEU A 48 -2.03 -15.37 -9.63
CA LEU A 48 -2.60 -15.98 -8.43
C LEU A 48 -3.21 -17.35 -8.71
N GLU A 49 -3.96 -17.47 -9.80
CA GLU A 49 -4.63 -18.72 -10.18
C GLU A 49 -3.66 -19.88 -10.51
N ASP A 50 -2.41 -19.56 -10.90
CA ASP A 50 -1.39 -20.56 -11.23
C ASP A 50 -0.68 -21.13 -9.98
N VAL A 51 -0.69 -20.38 -8.86
CA VAL A 51 0.11 -20.72 -7.67
C VAL A 51 -0.70 -21.02 -6.42
N ILE A 52 -1.97 -20.60 -6.39
CA ILE A 52 -2.86 -20.82 -5.25
C ILE A 52 -3.22 -22.30 -5.11
N THR A 53 -3.21 -22.80 -3.87
CA THR A 53 -3.55 -24.19 -3.57
C THR A 53 -4.66 -24.28 -2.54
N PRO A 54 -5.40 -25.43 -2.47
CA PRO A 54 -6.41 -25.63 -1.45
C PRO A 54 -5.89 -25.40 -0.04
N GLY A 55 -6.64 -24.62 0.75
CA GLY A 55 -6.29 -24.28 2.13
C GLY A 55 -5.12 -23.28 2.29
N ALA A 56 -4.65 -22.67 1.21
CA ALA A 56 -3.68 -21.58 1.30
C ALA A 56 -4.26 -20.36 2.01
N VAL A 57 -3.42 -19.58 2.66
CA VAL A 57 -3.74 -18.23 3.14
C VAL A 57 -3.18 -17.22 2.14
N VAL A 58 -4.04 -16.41 1.56
CA VAL A 58 -3.66 -15.34 0.63
C VAL A 58 -3.66 -14.00 1.38
N VAL A 59 -2.51 -13.35 1.41
CA VAL A 59 -2.37 -11.98 1.95
C VAL A 59 -2.24 -11.01 0.78
N PRO A 60 -3.25 -10.15 0.56
CA PRO A 60 -3.17 -9.11 -0.46
C PRO A 60 -2.12 -8.06 -0.08
N LEU A 61 -1.08 -7.90 -0.87
CA LEU A 61 -0.09 -6.81 -0.75
C LEU A 61 -0.67 -5.51 -1.34
N LEU A 62 -1.84 -5.12 -0.85
CA LEU A 62 -2.61 -3.95 -1.29
C LEU A 62 -2.93 -3.07 -0.08
N LEU A 63 -2.86 -1.75 -0.25
CA LEU A 63 -3.04 -0.79 0.83
C LEU A 63 -4.50 -0.45 1.14
N ALA A 64 -5.42 -0.82 0.24
CA ALA A 64 -6.86 -0.68 0.43
C ALA A 64 -7.59 -1.84 -0.27
N ALA A 65 -8.78 -2.18 0.22
CA ALA A 65 -9.66 -3.16 -0.40
C ALA A 65 -10.32 -2.55 -1.65
N GLY A 66 -9.65 -2.62 -2.78
CA GLY A 66 -10.15 -2.23 -4.09
C GLY A 66 -10.73 -3.40 -4.87
N HIS A 67 -10.99 -3.19 -6.17
CA HIS A 67 -11.56 -4.20 -7.08
C HIS A 67 -10.79 -5.52 -7.05
N HIS A 68 -9.48 -5.47 -7.12
CA HIS A 68 -8.62 -6.65 -7.15
C HIS A 68 -8.76 -7.54 -5.91
N VAL A 69 -8.96 -6.97 -4.71
CA VAL A 69 -9.18 -7.78 -3.50
C VAL A 69 -10.56 -8.41 -3.51
N GLN A 70 -11.58 -7.62 -3.86
CA GLN A 70 -12.97 -8.07 -3.72
C GLN A 70 -13.41 -9.02 -4.83
N VAL A 71 -12.90 -8.87 -6.04
CA VAL A 71 -13.35 -9.63 -7.21
C VAL A 71 -12.32 -10.68 -7.63
N ASP A 72 -11.09 -10.26 -7.88
CA ASP A 72 -10.10 -11.14 -8.50
C ASP A 72 -9.49 -12.09 -7.49
N ILE A 73 -9.01 -11.59 -6.34
CA ILE A 73 -8.35 -12.42 -5.32
C ILE A 73 -9.37 -13.32 -4.62
N ALA A 74 -10.51 -12.78 -4.20
CA ALA A 74 -11.54 -13.58 -3.54
C ALA A 74 -12.11 -14.64 -4.50
N GLY A 75 -12.40 -14.29 -5.75
CA GLY A 75 -12.91 -15.23 -6.74
C GLY A 75 -11.92 -16.35 -7.07
N ALA A 76 -10.62 -16.10 -7.11
CA ALA A 76 -9.60 -17.14 -7.29
C ALA A 76 -9.50 -18.05 -6.05
N ALA A 77 -9.55 -17.47 -4.86
CA ALA A 77 -9.45 -18.20 -3.60
C ALA A 77 -10.66 -19.11 -3.36
N ASP A 78 -11.87 -18.64 -3.65
CA ASP A 78 -13.12 -19.42 -3.48
C ASP A 78 -13.12 -20.72 -4.31
N ARG A 79 -12.53 -20.69 -5.52
CA ARG A 79 -12.45 -21.88 -6.40
C ARG A 79 -11.66 -23.03 -5.80
N VAL A 80 -10.71 -22.73 -4.92
CA VAL A 80 -9.80 -23.71 -4.31
C VAL A 80 -9.93 -23.79 -2.79
N MET A 81 -10.95 -23.15 -2.21
CA MET A 81 -11.15 -23.08 -0.75
C MET A 81 -9.92 -22.53 -0.02
N ALA A 82 -9.27 -21.50 -0.56
CA ALA A 82 -8.23 -20.76 0.10
C ALA A 82 -8.82 -19.60 0.91
N HIS A 83 -8.11 -19.15 1.93
CA HIS A 83 -8.55 -18.04 2.79
C HIS A 83 -7.87 -16.74 2.38
N VAL A 84 -8.65 -15.67 2.16
CA VAL A 84 -8.13 -14.33 1.86
C VAL A 84 -8.21 -13.46 3.10
N THR A 85 -7.07 -12.89 3.50
CA THR A 85 -7.02 -11.95 4.61
C THR A 85 -7.46 -10.55 4.15
N PRO A 86 -7.78 -9.63 5.11
CA PRO A 86 -7.93 -8.22 4.77
C PRO A 86 -6.67 -7.65 4.09
N ALA A 87 -6.84 -6.58 3.31
CA ALA A 87 -5.74 -5.77 2.79
C ALA A 87 -4.82 -5.26 3.91
N LEU A 88 -3.63 -4.77 3.56
CA LEU A 88 -2.67 -4.25 4.55
C LEU A 88 -3.21 -3.04 5.30
N GLY A 89 -3.92 -2.14 4.63
CA GLY A 89 -4.49 -0.95 5.25
C GLY A 89 -6.02 -1.02 5.49
N PRO A 90 -6.52 -0.16 6.40
CA PRO A 90 -5.77 0.78 7.23
C PRO A 90 -5.08 0.10 8.43
N ASP A 91 -3.84 0.50 8.76
CA ASP A 91 -3.09 -0.04 9.89
C ASP A 91 -2.16 0.99 10.52
N GLY A 92 -1.92 0.88 11.84
CA GLY A 92 -1.05 1.79 12.59
C GLY A 92 0.44 1.67 12.18
N LEU A 93 0.90 0.50 11.76
CA LEU A 93 2.28 0.30 11.28
C LEU A 93 2.52 1.06 9.97
N LEU A 94 1.53 1.10 9.07
CA LEU A 94 1.60 1.90 7.85
C LEU A 94 1.67 3.40 8.16
N VAL A 95 0.88 3.87 9.12
CA VAL A 95 0.96 5.28 9.57
C VAL A 95 2.33 5.61 10.15
N SER A 96 2.89 4.71 10.97
CA SER A 96 4.23 4.89 11.54
C SER A 96 5.32 4.90 10.46
N LEU A 97 5.15 4.10 9.40
CA LEU A 97 6.05 4.10 8.26
C LEU A 97 5.95 5.40 7.45
N LEU A 98 4.74 5.91 7.20
CA LEU A 98 4.54 7.22 6.55
C LEU A 98 5.18 8.36 7.32
N VAL A 99 5.06 8.38 8.65
CA VAL A 99 5.77 9.37 9.51
C VAL A 99 7.27 9.26 9.33
N SER A 100 7.82 8.03 9.28
CA SER A 100 9.26 7.83 9.04
C SER A 100 9.68 8.33 7.65
N ARG A 101 8.87 8.12 6.62
CA ARG A 101 9.13 8.63 5.26
C ARG A 101 9.15 10.16 5.21
N LEU A 102 8.22 10.80 5.90
CA LEU A 102 8.23 12.27 6.04
C LEU A 102 9.48 12.77 6.78
N GLY A 103 9.96 12.04 7.78
CA GLY A 103 11.20 12.36 8.49
C GLY A 103 12.49 12.09 7.70
N GLN A 104 12.42 11.45 6.53
CA GLN A 104 13.54 11.20 5.61
C GLN A 104 13.66 12.24 4.49
N LEU A 105 12.77 13.22 4.45
CA LEU A 105 12.89 14.34 3.51
C LEU A 105 14.16 15.15 3.83
N ASP A 106 14.84 15.63 2.79
CA ASP A 106 16.04 16.46 2.91
C ASP A 106 15.77 17.71 3.74
N ARG A 107 14.57 18.25 3.62
CA ARG A 107 14.07 19.36 4.43
C ARG A 107 12.97 18.84 5.36
N PRO A 108 13.17 18.90 6.69
CA PRO A 108 12.13 18.52 7.67
C PRO A 108 10.82 19.28 7.47
N LEU A 109 9.71 18.70 7.96
CA LEU A 109 8.41 19.38 7.96
C LEU A 109 8.45 20.60 8.90
N GLU A 110 8.00 21.73 8.40
CA GLU A 110 7.79 22.97 9.15
C GLU A 110 6.31 23.15 9.51
N ASP A 111 6.00 24.05 10.47
CA ASP A 111 4.65 24.19 11.02
C ASP A 111 3.61 24.65 10.00
N ASP A 112 3.99 25.40 8.98
CA ASP A 112 3.15 25.93 7.92
C ASP A 112 3.05 25.00 6.69
N ASP A 113 3.88 23.94 6.61
CA ASP A 113 3.81 23.00 5.48
C ASP A 113 2.44 22.32 5.37
N VAL A 114 1.93 22.21 4.16
CA VAL A 114 0.69 21.49 3.84
C VAL A 114 1.02 20.05 3.46
N VAL A 115 0.42 19.08 4.17
CA VAL A 115 0.65 17.65 3.90
C VAL A 115 -0.53 17.05 3.13
N VAL A 116 -0.21 16.34 2.05
CA VAL A 116 -1.15 15.58 1.22
C VAL A 116 -0.79 14.11 1.27
N LEU A 117 -1.71 13.23 1.68
CA LEU A 117 -1.60 11.78 1.52
C LEU A 117 -1.94 11.44 0.08
N ALA A 118 -0.97 10.98 -0.70
CA ALA A 118 -1.13 10.65 -2.11
C ALA A 118 -1.34 9.14 -2.27
N ALA A 119 -2.53 8.73 -2.69
CA ALA A 119 -2.94 7.34 -2.86
C ALA A 119 -3.25 7.00 -4.33
N ALA A 120 -3.22 5.72 -4.69
CA ALA A 120 -3.58 5.28 -6.04
C ALA A 120 -5.03 5.62 -6.40
N GLY A 121 -5.96 5.40 -5.49
CA GLY A 121 -7.40 5.44 -5.73
C GLY A 121 -7.96 4.11 -6.23
N SER A 122 -9.28 3.98 -6.17
CA SER A 122 -10.01 2.80 -6.65
C SER A 122 -11.41 3.19 -7.11
N SER A 123 -11.93 2.52 -8.13
CA SER A 123 -13.30 2.72 -8.64
C SER A 123 -14.39 2.09 -7.76
N ILE A 124 -14.02 1.32 -6.74
CA ILE A 124 -14.99 0.70 -5.82
C ILE A 124 -15.50 1.73 -4.81
N ALA A 125 -16.81 1.84 -4.70
CA ALA A 125 -17.45 2.71 -3.73
C ALA A 125 -17.04 2.33 -2.29
N GLY A 126 -16.59 3.31 -1.52
CA GLY A 126 -16.15 3.12 -0.13
C GLY A 126 -14.68 2.70 0.04
N SER A 127 -13.92 2.45 -1.03
CA SER A 127 -12.48 2.19 -0.96
C SER A 127 -11.68 3.39 -0.44
N ASP A 128 -12.20 4.59 -0.64
CA ASP A 128 -11.69 5.85 -0.14
C ASP A 128 -11.72 5.94 1.40
N ARG A 129 -12.65 5.23 2.06
CA ARG A 129 -12.77 5.22 3.54
C ARG A 129 -11.51 4.71 4.23
N ALA A 130 -10.90 3.66 3.71
CA ALA A 130 -9.65 3.11 4.26
C ALA A 130 -8.52 4.15 4.16
N THR A 131 -8.39 4.81 3.02
CA THR A 131 -7.40 5.88 2.80
C THR A 131 -7.68 7.09 3.70
N ALA A 132 -8.94 7.49 3.83
CA ALA A 132 -9.34 8.58 4.72
C ALA A 132 -9.04 8.27 6.20
N GLU A 133 -9.20 7.01 6.63
CA GLU A 133 -8.82 6.59 7.98
C GLU A 133 -7.30 6.69 8.21
N VAL A 134 -6.47 6.28 7.24
CA VAL A 134 -5.01 6.46 7.30
C VAL A 134 -4.66 7.93 7.39
N ALA A 135 -5.25 8.79 6.56
CA ALA A 135 -5.02 10.23 6.59
C ALA A 135 -5.39 10.85 7.95
N ARG A 136 -6.53 10.46 8.52
CA ARG A 136 -6.95 10.89 9.86
C ARG A 136 -5.95 10.46 10.94
N LYS A 137 -5.48 9.21 10.92
CA LYS A 137 -4.47 8.71 11.85
C LYS A 137 -3.13 9.43 11.67
N LEU A 138 -2.72 9.69 10.43
CA LEU A 138 -1.52 10.45 10.11
C LEU A 138 -1.63 11.90 10.59
N SER A 139 -2.80 12.55 10.38
CA SER A 139 -3.09 13.89 10.89
C SER A 139 -2.92 13.99 12.41
N VAL A 140 -3.44 13.01 13.16
CA VAL A 140 -3.27 12.95 14.62
C VAL A 140 -1.79 12.80 15.01
N ARG A 141 -1.03 11.98 14.28
CA ARG A 141 0.41 11.75 14.57
C ARG A 141 1.27 12.97 14.25
N LEU A 142 0.90 13.75 13.24
CA LEU A 142 1.62 14.95 12.82
C LEU A 142 1.14 16.23 13.56
N GLY A 143 0.00 16.18 14.26
CA GLY A 143 -0.61 17.34 14.91
C GLY A 143 -1.11 18.42 13.94
N ARG A 144 -1.38 18.03 12.66
CA ARG A 144 -1.81 18.95 11.59
C ARG A 144 -2.78 18.29 10.63
N PRO A 145 -3.58 19.05 9.86
CA PRO A 145 -4.42 18.51 8.80
C PRO A 145 -3.60 17.76 7.75
N VAL A 146 -4.15 16.62 7.27
CA VAL A 146 -3.64 15.86 6.13
C VAL A 146 -4.75 15.75 5.11
N HIS A 147 -4.52 16.33 3.94
CA HIS A 147 -5.42 16.23 2.79
C HIS A 147 -5.23 14.89 2.09
N VAL A 148 -6.24 14.44 1.32
CA VAL A 148 -6.12 13.20 0.54
C VAL A 148 -6.28 13.52 -0.94
N GLY A 149 -5.35 13.07 -1.75
CA GLY A 149 -5.39 13.16 -3.21
C GLY A 149 -5.14 11.80 -3.86
N TYR A 150 -5.79 11.56 -5.01
CA TYR A 150 -5.76 10.27 -5.69
C TYR A 150 -5.11 10.35 -7.06
N GLY A 151 -4.28 9.37 -7.38
CA GLY A 151 -3.66 9.23 -8.70
C GLY A 151 -4.67 8.82 -9.77
N ALA A 152 -5.74 8.08 -9.44
CA ALA A 152 -6.78 7.63 -10.36
C ALA A 152 -8.12 7.41 -9.65
N ALA A 153 -9.19 7.25 -10.42
CA ALA A 153 -10.50 6.68 -10.08
C ALA A 153 -11.30 7.34 -8.92
N CYS A 154 -10.68 8.18 -8.10
CA CYS A 154 -11.33 8.90 -6.99
C CYS A 154 -11.08 10.40 -7.10
N GLU A 155 -11.93 11.17 -6.43
CA GLU A 155 -11.77 12.61 -6.24
C GLU A 155 -11.40 12.92 -4.77
N PRO A 156 -10.64 14.02 -4.53
CA PRO A 156 -10.02 14.89 -5.54
C PRO A 156 -8.83 14.22 -6.24
N ARG A 157 -8.64 14.54 -7.53
CA ARG A 157 -7.42 14.18 -8.23
C ARG A 157 -6.23 14.86 -7.56
N LEU A 158 -5.09 14.19 -7.51
CA LEU A 158 -3.93 14.69 -6.76
C LEU A 158 -3.40 16.01 -7.31
N ASP A 159 -3.25 16.10 -8.63
CA ASP A 159 -2.82 17.30 -9.34
C ASP A 159 -3.75 18.48 -9.14
N ASP A 160 -5.06 18.26 -9.26
CA ASP A 160 -6.09 19.30 -9.00
C ASP A 160 -6.08 19.73 -7.53
N LEU A 161 -5.90 18.81 -6.60
CA LEU A 161 -5.79 19.13 -5.17
C LEU A 161 -4.56 19.99 -4.87
N VAL A 162 -3.40 19.61 -5.39
CA VAL A 162 -2.15 20.38 -5.20
C VAL A 162 -2.28 21.78 -5.78
N ALA A 163 -2.82 21.92 -7.01
CA ALA A 163 -3.07 23.22 -7.63
C ALA A 163 -4.02 24.09 -6.80
N ARG A 164 -5.10 23.51 -6.26
CA ARG A 164 -6.04 24.21 -5.37
C ARG A 164 -5.39 24.64 -4.05
N LEU A 165 -4.61 23.75 -3.42
CA LEU A 165 -3.92 24.06 -2.17
C LEU A 165 -2.89 25.17 -2.37
N ARG A 166 -2.17 25.20 -3.48
CA ARG A 166 -1.23 26.25 -3.83
C ARG A 166 -1.91 27.62 -4.01
N HIS A 167 -3.14 27.60 -4.54
CA HIS A 167 -3.96 28.84 -4.66
C HIS A 167 -4.46 29.32 -3.29
N VAL A 168 -4.87 28.41 -2.41
CA VAL A 168 -5.39 28.73 -1.06
C VAL A 168 -4.27 29.12 -0.09
N HIS A 169 -3.09 28.53 -0.24
CA HIS A 169 -1.91 28.75 0.60
C HIS A 169 -0.71 29.23 -0.24
N PRO A 170 -0.76 30.47 -0.77
CA PRO A 170 0.32 30.96 -1.64
C PRO A 170 1.66 31.06 -0.89
N GLY A 171 2.70 30.50 -1.51
CA GLY A 171 4.05 30.48 -0.92
C GLY A 171 4.30 29.39 0.12
N THR A 172 3.29 28.62 0.51
CA THR A 172 3.43 27.49 1.43
C THR A 172 3.93 26.25 0.70
N ARG A 173 4.84 25.52 1.33
CA ARG A 173 5.35 24.24 0.83
C ARG A 173 4.29 23.17 0.92
N ILE A 174 4.07 22.45 -0.17
CA ILE A 174 3.16 21.30 -0.26
C ILE A 174 3.98 20.02 -0.31
N VAL A 175 3.78 19.14 0.66
CA VAL A 175 4.49 17.87 0.80
C VAL A 175 3.54 16.70 0.51
N ALA A 176 3.83 15.91 -0.51
CA ALA A 176 3.07 14.70 -0.84
C ALA A 176 3.68 13.48 -0.13
N SER A 177 2.93 12.91 0.80
CA SER A 177 3.26 11.64 1.46
C SER A 177 2.73 10.48 0.62
N SER A 178 3.63 9.70 0.00
CA SER A 178 3.28 8.59 -0.91
C SER A 178 2.69 7.41 -0.15
N TYR A 179 1.38 7.25 -0.17
CA TYR A 179 0.68 6.05 0.30
C TYR A 179 0.56 5.03 -0.83
N LEU A 180 1.71 4.57 -1.29
CA LEU A 180 1.90 3.60 -2.38
C LEU A 180 2.86 2.51 -1.90
N LEU A 181 2.62 1.27 -2.33
CA LEU A 181 3.42 0.15 -1.85
C LEU A 181 4.87 0.23 -2.38
N ALA A 182 5.05 0.45 -3.67
CA ALA A 182 6.34 0.39 -4.36
C ALA A 182 6.46 1.45 -5.48
N PRO A 183 7.66 1.70 -6.01
CA PRO A 183 7.86 2.57 -7.18
C PRO A 183 7.11 2.06 -8.41
N GLY A 184 6.65 2.98 -9.25
CA GLY A 184 5.95 2.69 -10.52
C GLY A 184 4.99 3.79 -10.91
N HIS A 185 4.14 3.49 -11.91
CA HIS A 185 3.27 4.47 -12.56
C HIS A 185 2.54 5.44 -11.60
N PHE A 186 1.99 4.94 -10.50
CA PHE A 186 1.29 5.82 -9.55
C PHE A 186 2.26 6.70 -8.77
N HIS A 187 3.48 6.21 -8.46
CA HIS A 187 4.48 7.03 -7.80
C HIS A 187 5.01 8.11 -8.75
N ASP A 188 5.21 7.78 -10.03
CA ASP A 188 5.58 8.77 -11.06
C ASP A 188 4.54 9.90 -11.13
N ARG A 189 3.24 9.57 -11.07
CA ARG A 189 2.18 10.58 -10.99
C ARG A 189 2.20 11.44 -9.73
N VAL A 190 2.66 10.90 -8.60
CA VAL A 190 2.86 11.71 -7.38
C VAL A 190 4.02 12.67 -7.58
N LEU A 191 5.12 12.22 -8.19
CA LEU A 191 6.26 13.08 -8.53
C LEU A 191 5.86 14.22 -9.48
N ASP A 192 4.97 13.94 -10.43
CA ASP A 192 4.49 14.90 -11.43
C ASP A 192 3.32 15.77 -10.92
N SER A 193 2.88 15.61 -9.65
CA SER A 193 1.68 16.28 -9.12
C SER A 193 1.83 17.78 -8.90
N GLY A 194 3.04 18.32 -8.97
CA GLY A 194 3.35 19.73 -8.66
C GLY A 194 3.51 20.00 -7.15
N ALA A 195 3.57 18.99 -6.29
CA ALA A 195 4.01 19.13 -4.90
C ALA A 195 5.50 19.55 -4.84
N ASP A 196 5.88 20.29 -3.80
CA ASP A 196 7.25 20.78 -3.67
C ASP A 196 8.22 19.67 -3.23
N ASP A 197 7.72 18.75 -2.40
CA ASP A 197 8.43 17.55 -1.98
C ASP A 197 7.51 16.33 -2.01
N VAL A 198 8.09 15.19 -2.34
CA VAL A 198 7.41 13.90 -2.39
C VAL A 198 8.21 12.87 -1.63
N THR A 199 7.56 12.15 -0.71
CA THR A 199 8.22 11.04 -0.01
C THR A 199 8.39 9.84 -0.93
N ALA A 200 9.39 9.02 -0.67
CA ALA A 200 9.47 7.69 -1.25
C ALA A 200 8.23 6.83 -0.90
N PRO A 201 7.89 5.82 -1.71
CA PRO A 201 6.84 4.85 -1.38
C PRO A 201 7.24 3.97 -0.19
N LEU A 202 6.35 3.09 0.27
CA LEU A 202 6.60 2.26 1.45
C LEU A 202 7.77 1.28 1.25
N LEU A 203 7.95 0.76 0.03
CA LEU A 203 9.09 -0.04 -0.42
C LEU A 203 9.97 0.82 -1.35
N ASP A 204 11.02 1.41 -0.83
CA ASP A 204 11.94 2.28 -1.59
C ASP A 204 13.37 1.74 -1.68
N GLY A 205 13.80 0.95 -0.70
CA GLY A 205 15.12 0.34 -0.61
C GLY A 205 15.11 -1.17 -0.81
N ALA A 206 16.29 -1.75 -1.00
CA ALA A 206 16.47 -3.20 -1.15
C ALA A 206 16.07 -3.99 0.11
N THR A 207 16.07 -3.35 1.28
CA THR A 207 15.63 -3.98 2.53
C THR A 207 14.27 -3.41 2.92
N PRO A 208 13.20 -4.22 2.92
CA PRO A 208 11.89 -3.79 3.38
C PRO A 208 11.91 -3.34 4.84
N ASP A 209 11.13 -2.31 5.15
CA ASP A 209 10.97 -1.86 6.54
C ASP A 209 10.37 -3.00 7.39
N PRO A 210 10.96 -3.31 8.57
CA PRO A 210 10.48 -4.41 9.42
C PRO A 210 9.00 -4.32 9.79
N ARG A 211 8.44 -3.11 9.91
CA ARG A 211 7.01 -2.89 10.19
C ARG A 211 6.11 -3.43 9.10
N LEU A 212 6.56 -3.38 7.84
CA LEU A 212 5.79 -3.92 6.72
C LEU A 212 5.83 -5.46 6.71
N VAL A 213 6.99 -6.04 7.00
CA VAL A 213 7.14 -7.50 7.20
C VAL A 213 6.25 -7.98 8.35
N GLU A 214 6.30 -7.30 9.51
CA GLU A 214 5.46 -7.59 10.68
C GLU A 214 3.97 -7.55 10.33
N LEU A 215 3.54 -6.52 9.59
CA LEU A 215 2.14 -6.39 9.19
C LEU A 215 1.68 -7.56 8.32
N VAL A 216 2.49 -7.97 7.34
CA VAL A 216 2.19 -9.11 6.46
C VAL A 216 2.12 -10.41 7.26
N VAL A 217 3.10 -10.66 8.14
CA VAL A 217 3.12 -11.85 8.99
C VAL A 217 1.90 -11.89 9.92
N ARG A 218 1.53 -10.77 10.52
CA ARG A 218 0.33 -10.67 11.36
C ARG A 218 -0.95 -10.97 10.56
N ARG A 219 -1.10 -10.43 9.35
CA ARG A 219 -2.24 -10.76 8.46
C ARG A 219 -2.31 -12.27 8.19
N TYR A 220 -1.17 -12.90 7.94
CA TYR A 220 -1.10 -14.35 7.74
C TYR A 220 -1.55 -15.14 8.99
N LEU A 221 -1.04 -14.79 10.16
CA LEU A 221 -1.38 -15.50 11.41
C LEU A 221 -2.86 -15.35 11.76
N ASP A 222 -3.42 -14.14 11.63
CA ASP A 222 -4.85 -13.87 11.85
C ASP A 222 -5.72 -14.66 10.86
N GLY A 223 -5.31 -14.75 9.59
CA GLY A 223 -6.00 -15.53 8.57
C GLY A 223 -5.92 -17.04 8.79
N GLY A 224 -4.79 -17.54 9.25
CA GLY A 224 -4.61 -18.95 9.59
C GLY A 224 -5.49 -19.41 10.76
N LEU A 225 -5.72 -18.55 11.75
CA LEU A 225 -6.64 -18.80 12.85
C LEU A 225 -8.10 -18.83 12.37
N ALA A 226 -8.49 -17.93 11.48
CA ALA A 226 -9.84 -17.87 10.93
C ALA A 226 -10.16 -19.09 10.02
N ALA A 227 -9.18 -19.62 9.32
CA ALA A 227 -9.33 -20.81 8.47
C ALA A 227 -9.43 -22.13 9.26
N ALA A 228 -9.06 -22.12 10.54
CA ALA A 228 -9.09 -23.32 11.41
C ALA A 228 -10.41 -23.50 12.20
N VAL A 229 -11.34 -22.54 12.10
CA VAL A 229 -12.66 -22.54 12.73
C VAL A 229 -13.75 -22.85 11.74
#